data_0adb01ccb2fd77a7465e284247e76d8e
#
_entry.id   0adb01ccb2fd77a7465e284247e76d8e
#
_cell.length_a   1.000
_cell.length_b   1.000
_cell.length_c   1.000
_cell.angle_alpha   90.00
_cell.angle_beta   90.00
_cell.angle_gamma   90.00
#
_symmetry.space_group_name_H-M   'P 1'
#
loop_
_entity.id
_entity.type
_entity.pdbx_description
1 polymer ?
#
loop_
_entity_poly.entity_id
_entity_poly.type
_entity_poly.pdbx_seq_one_letter_code
_entity_poly.pdbx_strand_id
1 'polypeptide(L)'
;MKVRTGSAILGTFALLATLTLSTASAQEPSGTPGPSASSERAAPRQADVALTKVTGDAEMPTAAAAGPGKTLWIAERPGRIRVLDKQGLGAPVLDISDETTIDGERGLLGLAFDPAFEHLYIAFTDLEGTSTIDEFAVKDGKLQPDTRRTVLTQEQPYSNHNGGDLAFGPDGLLYIGFGDGGSGGDPHGNGQKLGTLLGKMLRIDPRGGTAEKPYTIPEDNPFVGQSGARGEIWSYGLRNPWRFSFDAASGDLLIGDVGQSLREEIDRASADSKGGENYGWSSMEGSLPYGDNTEEPANHVRPVFEYDHDPQRCSVTGGYVYRGEAIPDLRGKYLFSDYCEGAIRALTMENGTVTDETDLGVDGGEVVSFAQDSDREVYVLALDGSVYRLDPAA
;
A
#
# COMPACT_ATOMS: atom_id res chain seq x y z
N MET A 1 43.43 -30.14 28.17
CA MET A 1 44.28 -31.36 27.95
C MET A 1 43.74 -32.07 26.72
N LYS A 2 44.61 -32.18 25.73
CA LYS A 2 44.57 -32.97 24.48
C LYS A 2 43.57 -32.58 23.38
N VAL A 3 44.13 -31.88 22.43
CA VAL A 3 43.89 -31.78 21.00
C VAL A 3 43.88 -33.13 20.32
N ARG A 4 43.01 -33.38 19.37
CA ARG A 4 43.31 -34.26 18.22
C ARG A 4 42.69 -33.67 16.93
N THR A 5 43.61 -33.29 16.10
CA THR A 5 43.55 -33.00 14.67
C THR A 5 43.33 -34.30 13.87
N GLY A 6 42.60 -34.18 12.76
CA GLY A 6 42.51 -35.23 11.74
C GLY A 6 42.21 -34.59 10.37
N SER A 7 43.26 -34.59 9.53
CA SER A 7 43.29 -34.02 8.17
C SER A 7 42.70 -34.94 7.11
N ALA A 8 42.13 -34.29 6.11
CA ALA A 8 42.17 -34.48 4.66
C ALA A 8 42.07 -35.89 4.04
N ILE A 9 41.33 -35.95 2.92
CA ILE A 9 41.85 -36.42 1.63
C ILE A 9 40.92 -35.95 0.52
N LEU A 10 41.51 -35.24 -0.47
CA LEU A 10 40.97 -34.91 -1.80
C LEU A 10 40.78 -36.19 -2.63
N GLY A 11 39.74 -36.26 -3.40
CA GLY A 11 39.54 -37.27 -4.44
C GLY A 11 38.92 -36.62 -5.66
N THR A 12 39.74 -36.17 -6.60
CA THR A 12 39.39 -35.72 -7.95
C THR A 12 39.10 -36.94 -8.83
N PHE A 13 37.93 -36.99 -9.46
CA PHE A 13 37.68 -37.83 -10.61
C PHE A 13 37.23 -36.99 -11.79
N ALA A 14 38.09 -36.88 -12.79
CA ALA A 14 37.79 -36.36 -14.10
C ALA A 14 37.26 -37.52 -14.99
N LEU A 15 36.08 -37.33 -15.58
CA LEU A 15 35.57 -38.22 -16.61
C LEU A 15 35.52 -37.44 -17.93
N LEU A 16 36.42 -37.79 -18.86
CA LEU A 16 36.37 -37.37 -20.26
C LEU A 16 35.27 -38.18 -20.98
N ALA A 17 34.34 -37.49 -21.59
CA ALA A 17 33.44 -38.07 -22.58
C ALA A 17 33.74 -37.46 -23.97
N THR A 18 34.20 -38.31 -24.87
CA THR A 18 34.46 -38.01 -26.27
C THR A 18 33.16 -38.01 -27.07
N LEU A 19 32.80 -36.87 -27.67
CA LEU A 19 31.73 -36.80 -28.66
C LEU A 19 32.30 -37.06 -30.06
N THR A 20 31.74 -38.04 -30.74
CA THR A 20 31.93 -38.28 -32.17
C THR A 20 30.91 -37.49 -32.99
N LEU A 21 31.38 -36.58 -33.85
CA LEU A 21 30.56 -35.91 -34.82
C LEU A 21 30.19 -36.88 -35.95
N SER A 22 28.88 -37.01 -36.23
CA SER A 22 28.33 -37.64 -37.40
C SER A 22 27.76 -36.54 -38.31
N THR A 23 28.35 -36.39 -39.52
CA THR A 23 27.89 -35.42 -40.54
C THR A 23 26.80 -36.12 -41.40
N ALA A 24 25.59 -35.58 -41.36
CA ALA A 24 24.54 -35.88 -42.34
C ALA A 24 24.24 -34.62 -43.15
N SER A 25 24.52 -34.73 -44.45
CA SER A 25 24.15 -33.73 -45.46
C SER A 25 22.66 -33.81 -45.76
N ALA A 26 21.90 -32.74 -45.58
CA ALA A 26 20.55 -32.61 -46.10
C ALA A 26 20.48 -31.41 -47.05
N GLN A 27 19.91 -31.66 -48.21
CA GLN A 27 19.78 -30.81 -49.37
C GLN A 27 18.66 -29.76 -49.13
N GLU A 28 18.92 -28.51 -49.42
CA GLU A 28 17.96 -27.40 -49.33
C GLU A 28 16.96 -27.40 -50.48
N PRO A 29 15.67 -27.12 -50.23
CA PRO A 29 14.77 -26.67 -51.27
C PRO A 29 14.77 -25.15 -51.37
N SER A 30 15.08 -24.65 -52.57
CA SER A 30 14.99 -23.25 -52.94
C SER A 30 13.54 -22.78 -52.98
N GLY A 31 13.17 -21.98 -51.94
CA GLY A 31 11.91 -21.23 -51.96
C GLY A 31 12.23 -19.78 -51.57
N THR A 32 12.01 -18.83 -52.44
CA THR A 32 12.13 -17.40 -52.23
C THR A 32 11.10 -16.96 -51.17
N PRO A 33 11.50 -16.38 -50.03
CA PRO A 33 10.54 -15.77 -49.10
C PRO A 33 10.14 -14.38 -49.62
N GLY A 34 8.84 -14.18 -49.80
CA GLY A 34 8.28 -12.85 -49.94
C GLY A 34 8.48 -12.00 -48.67
N PRO A 35 8.41 -10.66 -48.74
CA PRO A 35 8.65 -9.80 -47.59
C PRO A 35 7.56 -10.03 -46.53
N SER A 36 7.94 -10.69 -45.47
CA SER A 36 7.19 -10.71 -44.20
C SER A 36 7.27 -9.32 -43.60
N ALA A 37 6.16 -8.59 -43.61
CA ALA A 37 6.02 -7.40 -42.82
C ALA A 37 6.01 -7.82 -41.35
N SER A 38 7.19 -7.84 -40.70
CA SER A 38 7.28 -7.85 -39.26
C SER A 38 6.74 -6.48 -38.78
N SER A 39 5.53 -6.47 -38.22
CA SER A 39 5.09 -5.37 -37.38
C SER A 39 6.03 -5.36 -36.17
N GLU A 40 7.07 -4.57 -36.21
CA GLU A 40 7.78 -4.19 -35.00
C GLU A 40 6.75 -3.56 -34.06
N ARG A 41 6.37 -4.30 -33.05
CA ARG A 41 5.67 -3.74 -31.91
C ARG A 41 6.66 -2.74 -31.29
N ALA A 42 6.41 -1.45 -31.47
CA ALA A 42 7.21 -0.41 -30.85
C ALA A 42 7.30 -0.74 -29.36
N ALA A 43 8.50 -0.72 -28.82
CA ALA A 43 8.70 -0.83 -27.37
C ALA A 43 7.80 0.20 -26.69
N PRO A 44 7.14 -0.14 -25.57
CA PRO A 44 6.32 0.82 -24.85
C PRO A 44 7.19 2.06 -24.53
N ARG A 45 6.69 3.23 -24.94
CA ARG A 45 7.36 4.48 -24.58
C ARG A 45 7.29 4.61 -23.07
N GLN A 46 8.44 4.77 -22.45
CA GLN A 46 8.52 5.23 -21.06
C GLN A 46 7.81 6.57 -20.99
N ALA A 47 6.89 6.76 -20.04
CA ALA A 47 6.21 8.02 -19.85
C ALA A 47 7.27 9.06 -19.43
N ASP A 48 7.34 10.16 -20.16
CA ASP A 48 8.20 11.30 -19.81
C ASP A 48 7.50 12.08 -18.68
N VAL A 49 7.97 11.91 -17.45
CA VAL A 49 7.37 12.49 -16.25
C VAL A 49 8.37 13.32 -15.45
N ALA A 50 7.86 14.23 -14.65
CA ALA A 50 8.62 15.03 -13.70
C ALA A 50 7.88 15.14 -12.36
N LEU A 51 8.61 15.25 -11.26
CA LEU A 51 8.07 15.61 -9.94
C LEU A 51 8.17 17.13 -9.76
N THR A 52 7.03 17.80 -9.84
CA THR A 52 6.93 19.24 -9.57
C THR A 52 6.67 19.47 -8.09
N LYS A 53 7.63 20.03 -7.37
CA LYS A 53 7.45 20.34 -5.94
C LYS A 53 6.37 21.41 -5.77
N VAL A 54 5.30 21.08 -5.05
CA VAL A 54 4.18 22.00 -4.76
C VAL A 54 4.30 22.64 -3.37
N THR A 55 4.98 21.97 -2.44
CA THR A 55 5.42 22.55 -1.16
C THR A 55 6.62 21.77 -0.61
N GLY A 56 7.37 22.38 0.28
CA GLY A 56 8.43 21.76 1.06
C GLY A 56 8.29 22.10 2.55
N ASP A 57 7.13 22.61 2.96
CA ASP A 57 6.90 23.17 4.29
C ASP A 57 5.95 22.30 5.15
N ALA A 58 5.61 21.09 4.69
CA ALA A 58 4.86 20.14 5.51
C ALA A 58 5.78 19.50 6.56
N GLU A 59 5.27 19.25 7.75
CA GLU A 59 6.05 18.62 8.82
C GLU A 59 5.82 17.11 8.82
N MET A 60 6.75 16.33 8.21
CA MET A 60 6.66 14.87 8.13
C MET A 60 5.27 14.42 7.61
N PRO A 61 4.87 14.78 6.38
CA PRO A 61 3.55 14.43 5.85
C PRO A 61 3.41 12.91 5.74
N THR A 62 2.30 12.37 6.22
CA THR A 62 2.03 10.93 6.22
C THR A 62 0.90 10.53 5.30
N ALA A 63 -0.08 11.36 5.08
CA ALA A 63 -1.20 11.09 4.21
C ALA A 63 -1.77 12.38 3.61
N ALA A 64 -2.47 12.28 2.48
CA ALA A 64 -3.22 13.40 1.96
C ALA A 64 -4.46 12.91 1.19
N ALA A 65 -5.51 13.74 1.16
CA ALA A 65 -6.73 13.47 0.45
C ALA A 65 -7.24 14.71 -0.27
N ALA A 66 -7.90 14.49 -1.42
CA ALA A 66 -8.68 15.54 -2.08
C ALA A 66 -9.75 16.06 -1.12
N GLY A 67 -9.83 17.38 -0.98
CA GLY A 67 -10.81 18.04 -0.13
C GLY A 67 -11.75 18.95 -0.91
N PRO A 68 -12.69 19.59 -0.21
CA PRO A 68 -13.63 20.53 -0.82
C PRO A 68 -12.91 21.64 -1.61
N GLY A 69 -13.46 22.01 -2.76
CA GLY A 69 -12.97 23.16 -3.52
C GLY A 69 -11.65 22.96 -4.27
N LYS A 70 -11.32 21.73 -4.66
CA LYS A 70 -10.05 21.37 -5.33
C LYS A 70 -8.82 21.68 -4.48
N THR A 71 -8.88 21.35 -3.21
CA THR A 71 -7.78 21.45 -2.25
C THR A 71 -7.20 20.06 -1.99
N LEU A 72 -5.97 19.99 -1.50
CA LEU A 72 -5.37 18.78 -0.95
C LEU A 72 -5.19 18.99 0.56
N TRP A 73 -5.78 18.12 1.36
CA TRP A 73 -5.63 18.15 2.81
C TRP A 73 -4.51 17.18 3.19
N ILE A 74 -3.53 17.67 3.93
CA ILE A 74 -2.31 16.95 4.26
C ILE A 74 -2.29 16.70 5.76
N ALA A 75 -2.17 15.42 6.15
CA ALA A 75 -1.89 15.00 7.50
C ALA A 75 -0.37 15.07 7.75
N GLU A 76 0.01 15.77 8.78
CA GLU A 76 1.38 15.84 9.30
C GLU A 76 1.52 14.93 10.52
N ARG A 77 2.53 14.08 10.51
CA ARG A 77 2.74 13.01 11.50
C ARG A 77 2.62 13.49 12.96
N PRO A 78 3.09 14.71 13.36
CA PRO A 78 2.94 15.19 14.71
C PRO A 78 1.50 15.44 15.18
N GLY A 79 0.48 15.34 14.30
CA GLY A 79 -0.92 15.54 14.68
C GLY A 79 -1.56 16.79 14.11
N ARG A 80 -1.09 17.30 12.96
CA ARG A 80 -1.67 18.47 12.32
C ARG A 80 -2.28 18.12 10.97
N ILE A 81 -3.31 18.87 10.60
CA ILE A 81 -3.87 18.83 9.24
C ILE A 81 -3.76 20.23 8.65
N ARG A 82 -3.17 20.33 7.47
CA ARG A 82 -3.03 21.56 6.72
C ARG A 82 -3.64 21.42 5.33
N VAL A 83 -4.05 22.52 4.76
CA VAL A 83 -4.70 22.57 3.45
C VAL A 83 -3.76 23.23 2.45
N LEU A 84 -3.47 22.48 1.39
CA LEU A 84 -2.74 22.97 0.22
C LEU A 84 -3.76 23.40 -0.84
N ASP A 85 -3.68 24.65 -1.24
CA ASP A 85 -4.47 25.21 -2.33
C ASP A 85 -3.56 25.99 -3.30
N LYS A 86 -4.16 26.75 -4.21
CA LYS A 86 -3.41 27.57 -5.19
C LYS A 86 -2.58 28.70 -4.56
N GLN A 87 -2.79 29.05 -3.30
CA GLN A 87 -2.01 30.02 -2.54
C GLN A 87 -0.81 29.35 -1.83
N GLY A 88 -0.76 28.05 -1.79
CA GLY A 88 0.25 27.24 -1.09
C GLY A 88 -0.30 26.56 0.14
N LEU A 89 0.59 26.03 1.00
CA LEU A 89 0.23 25.31 2.21
C LEU A 89 -0.18 26.29 3.33
N GLY A 90 -1.45 26.21 3.74
CA GLY A 90 -2.04 27.09 4.77
C GLY A 90 -1.58 26.77 6.20
N ALA A 91 -2.08 27.55 7.17
CA ALA A 91 -1.94 27.21 8.59
C ALA A 91 -2.74 25.94 8.94
N PRO A 92 -2.43 25.25 10.04
CA PRO A 92 -3.20 24.08 10.47
C PRO A 92 -4.69 24.39 10.64
N VAL A 93 -5.54 23.52 10.08
CA VAL A 93 -7.00 23.55 10.29
C VAL A 93 -7.41 22.62 11.42
N LEU A 94 -6.54 21.69 11.81
CA LEU A 94 -6.61 20.86 13.00
C LEU A 94 -5.19 20.77 13.61
N ASP A 95 -5.11 20.85 14.93
CA ASP A 95 -3.88 20.57 15.69
C ASP A 95 -4.25 19.74 16.92
N ILE A 96 -3.83 18.48 16.93
CA ILE A 96 -3.95 17.50 18.02
C ILE A 96 -2.56 17.00 18.42
N SER A 97 -1.52 17.79 18.21
CA SER A 97 -0.14 17.39 18.45
C SER A 97 0.17 17.13 19.93
N ASP A 98 -0.60 17.70 20.84
CA ASP A 98 -0.54 17.42 22.27
C ASP A 98 -1.27 16.12 22.71
N GLU A 99 -2.01 15.50 21.79
CA GLU A 99 -2.71 14.22 21.99
C GLU A 99 -2.07 13.08 21.17
N THR A 100 -1.08 13.36 20.32
CA THR A 100 -0.51 12.41 19.37
C THR A 100 0.92 12.03 19.75
N THR A 101 1.22 10.72 19.82
CA THR A 101 2.60 10.23 19.95
C THR A 101 3.20 9.92 18.59
N ILE A 102 4.52 10.17 18.44
CA ILE A 102 5.28 9.90 17.20
C ILE A 102 6.41 8.89 17.42
N ASP A 103 6.35 8.09 18.48
CA ASP A 103 7.33 7.04 18.73
C ASP A 103 7.21 5.90 17.71
N GLY A 104 8.33 5.46 17.15
CA GLY A 104 8.36 4.42 16.12
C GLY A 104 7.65 4.85 14.82
N GLU A 105 6.60 4.11 14.40
CA GLU A 105 5.77 4.44 13.23
C GLU A 105 4.52 5.26 13.58
N ARG A 106 4.30 5.52 14.87
CA ARG A 106 3.13 6.23 15.40
C ARG A 106 3.00 7.66 14.89
N GLY A 107 1.81 8.22 14.98
CA GLY A 107 1.51 9.59 14.55
C GLY A 107 0.08 9.76 14.07
N LEU A 108 -0.20 10.87 13.42
CA LEU A 108 -1.36 11.04 12.56
C LEU A 108 -1.04 10.38 11.22
N LEU A 109 -1.68 9.22 10.94
CA LEU A 109 -1.25 8.29 9.90
C LEU A 109 -2.18 8.24 8.69
N GLY A 110 -3.43 8.65 8.84
CA GLY A 110 -4.40 8.60 7.76
C GLY A 110 -5.45 9.69 7.86
N LEU A 111 -6.04 10.05 6.72
CA LEU A 111 -7.23 10.88 6.63
C LEU A 111 -8.05 10.51 5.40
N ALA A 112 -9.39 10.57 5.54
CA ALA A 112 -10.31 10.37 4.43
C ALA A 112 -11.55 11.23 4.60
N PHE A 113 -12.02 11.84 3.52
CA PHE A 113 -13.35 12.42 3.48
C PHE A 113 -14.40 11.37 3.12
N ASP A 114 -15.60 11.52 3.67
CA ASP A 114 -16.74 10.82 3.12
C ASP A 114 -17.05 11.32 1.68
N PRO A 115 -17.75 10.53 0.85
CA PRO A 115 -18.02 10.91 -0.55
C PRO A 115 -18.78 12.21 -0.73
N ALA A 116 -19.49 12.70 0.30
CA ALA A 116 -20.24 13.95 0.28
C ALA A 116 -19.41 15.16 0.74
N PHE A 117 -18.19 14.95 1.25
CA PHE A 117 -17.38 15.97 1.93
C PHE A 117 -18.08 16.62 3.12
N GLU A 118 -18.96 15.88 3.79
CA GLU A 118 -19.67 16.34 5.00
C GLU A 118 -18.91 15.95 6.28
N HIS A 119 -18.03 14.92 6.19
CA HIS A 119 -17.21 14.46 7.31
C HIS A 119 -15.78 14.17 6.86
N LEU A 120 -14.84 14.46 7.77
CA LEU A 120 -13.45 14.05 7.70
C LEU A 120 -13.20 13.00 8.78
N TYR A 121 -12.60 11.90 8.40
CA TYR A 121 -12.08 10.86 9.29
C TYR A 121 -10.58 10.93 9.36
N ILE A 122 -10.02 10.78 10.55
CA ILE A 122 -8.57 10.74 10.77
C ILE A 122 -8.19 9.49 11.55
N ALA A 123 -7.00 8.98 11.30
CA ALA A 123 -6.40 7.90 12.08
C ALA A 123 -5.11 8.41 12.73
N PHE A 124 -5.03 8.35 14.04
CA PHE A 124 -3.84 8.75 14.77
C PHE A 124 -3.55 7.80 15.94
N THR A 125 -2.34 7.88 16.48
CA THR A 125 -1.96 7.13 17.68
C THR A 125 -1.92 8.10 18.86
N ASP A 126 -2.72 7.85 19.88
CA ASP A 126 -2.78 8.67 21.09
C ASP A 126 -1.52 8.52 21.97
N LEU A 127 -1.46 9.26 23.07
CA LEU A 127 -0.29 9.27 23.98
C LEU A 127 -0.07 7.92 24.67
N GLU A 128 -1.08 7.10 24.81
CA GLU A 128 -1.01 5.73 25.35
C GLU A 128 -0.56 4.71 24.29
N GLY A 129 -0.48 5.13 23.03
CA GLY A 129 -0.10 4.28 21.90
C GLY A 129 -1.26 3.53 21.27
N THR A 130 -2.51 3.93 21.54
CA THR A 130 -3.72 3.35 20.95
C THR A 130 -4.00 4.02 19.60
N SER A 131 -4.22 3.21 18.56
CA SER A 131 -4.75 3.72 17.28
C SER A 131 -6.20 4.17 17.47
N THR A 132 -6.47 5.42 17.13
CA THR A 132 -7.78 6.06 17.30
C THR A 132 -8.26 6.61 15.95
N ILE A 133 -9.50 6.29 15.60
CA ILE A 133 -10.18 6.83 14.44
C ILE A 133 -11.21 7.84 14.93
N ASP A 134 -11.05 9.10 14.53
CA ASP A 134 -11.99 10.17 14.87
C ASP A 134 -12.66 10.73 13.63
N GLU A 135 -13.89 11.20 13.82
CA GLU A 135 -14.72 11.89 12.84
C GLU A 135 -14.90 13.35 13.23
N PHE A 136 -14.88 14.22 12.22
CA PHE A 136 -15.22 15.64 12.35
C PHE A 136 -16.20 16.03 11.25
N ALA A 137 -17.19 16.86 11.57
CA ALA A 137 -18.04 17.43 10.55
C ALA A 137 -17.29 18.49 9.72
N VAL A 138 -17.67 18.57 8.46
CA VAL A 138 -17.18 19.59 7.51
C VAL A 138 -18.39 20.40 7.02
N LYS A 139 -18.33 21.71 7.19
CA LYS A 139 -19.41 22.61 6.78
C LYS A 139 -18.85 23.74 5.92
N ASP A 140 -19.47 23.96 4.77
CA ASP A 140 -19.03 24.98 3.81
C ASP A 140 -17.53 24.85 3.47
N GLY A 141 -17.04 23.61 3.35
CA GLY A 141 -15.64 23.28 3.08
C GLY A 141 -14.67 23.53 4.25
N LYS A 142 -15.17 23.73 5.46
CA LYS A 142 -14.39 24.00 6.66
C LYS A 142 -14.61 22.93 7.71
N LEU A 143 -13.51 22.43 8.28
CA LEU A 143 -13.55 21.52 9.42
C LEU A 143 -14.24 22.20 10.61
N GLN A 144 -14.99 21.41 11.36
CA GLN A 144 -15.65 21.81 12.62
C GLN A 144 -15.01 21.03 13.78
N PRO A 145 -13.90 21.49 14.38
CA PRO A 145 -13.17 20.73 15.40
C PRO A 145 -14.02 20.33 16.61
N ASP A 146 -14.97 21.19 17.02
CA ASP A 146 -15.85 20.95 18.18
C ASP A 146 -16.86 19.80 17.97
N THR A 147 -16.94 19.24 16.74
CA THR A 147 -17.84 18.13 16.42
C THR A 147 -17.15 16.77 16.54
N ARG A 148 -15.91 16.75 17.01
CA ARG A 148 -15.08 15.53 17.13
C ARG A 148 -15.83 14.39 17.82
N ARG A 149 -15.78 13.22 17.21
CA ARG A 149 -16.36 11.97 17.72
C ARG A 149 -15.44 10.80 17.42
N THR A 150 -15.09 10.03 18.45
CA THR A 150 -14.33 8.80 18.25
C THR A 150 -15.22 7.71 17.62
N VAL A 151 -14.74 7.14 16.53
CA VAL A 151 -15.39 6.08 15.78
C VAL A 151 -14.91 4.70 16.21
N LEU A 152 -13.59 4.50 16.31
CA LEU A 152 -13.00 3.22 16.64
C LEU A 152 -11.66 3.43 17.34
N THR A 153 -11.34 2.55 18.29
CA THR A 153 -10.02 2.47 18.92
C THR A 153 -9.49 1.05 18.86
N GLN A 154 -8.16 0.92 18.71
CA GLN A 154 -7.45 -0.36 18.72
C GLN A 154 -6.13 -0.22 19.48
N GLU A 155 -5.99 -0.94 20.60
CA GLU A 155 -4.73 -1.03 21.31
C GLU A 155 -3.63 -1.62 20.43
N GLN A 156 -2.44 -1.01 20.45
CA GLN A 156 -1.27 -1.43 19.69
C GLN A 156 -0.21 -1.97 20.63
N PRO A 157 0.17 -3.26 20.52
CA PRO A 157 1.16 -3.84 21.44
C PRO A 157 2.56 -3.27 21.28
N TYR A 158 2.90 -2.73 20.09
CA TYR A 158 4.22 -2.15 19.80
C TYR A 158 4.08 -0.82 19.06
N SER A 159 5.19 -0.11 18.90
CA SER A 159 5.26 1.21 18.25
C SER A 159 5.45 1.14 16.72
N ASN A 160 5.39 -0.05 16.15
CA ASN A 160 5.50 -0.28 14.71
C ASN A 160 4.35 -1.16 14.19
N HIS A 161 4.21 -1.26 12.87
CA HIS A 161 3.11 -1.92 12.16
C HIS A 161 1.73 -1.41 12.61
N ASN A 162 1.61 -0.11 12.75
CA ASN A 162 0.36 0.50 13.20
C ASN A 162 -0.67 0.64 12.06
N GLY A 163 -0.21 0.65 10.79
CA GLY A 163 -1.07 0.92 9.64
C GLY A 163 -1.70 2.31 9.72
N GLY A 164 -3.02 2.37 9.76
CA GLY A 164 -3.77 3.61 10.02
C GLY A 164 -4.21 4.35 8.75
N ASP A 165 -4.01 3.79 7.57
CA ASP A 165 -4.57 4.37 6.35
C ASP A 165 -6.09 4.20 6.28
N LEU A 166 -6.77 5.17 5.67
CA LEU A 166 -8.22 5.28 5.57
C LEU A 166 -8.65 5.56 4.14
N ALA A 167 -9.65 4.87 3.65
CA ALA A 167 -10.31 5.22 2.40
C ALA A 167 -11.79 4.85 2.41
N PHE A 168 -12.62 5.65 1.73
CA PHE A 168 -13.97 5.23 1.40
C PHE A 168 -13.94 4.38 0.12
N GLY A 169 -14.53 3.20 0.20
CA GLY A 169 -14.70 2.33 -0.95
C GLY A 169 -15.76 2.83 -1.93
N PRO A 170 -15.86 2.23 -3.12
CA PRO A 170 -16.90 2.55 -4.11
C PRO A 170 -18.33 2.28 -3.61
N ASP A 171 -18.47 1.47 -2.56
CA ASP A 171 -19.72 1.19 -1.84
C ASP A 171 -20.10 2.28 -0.82
N GLY A 172 -19.24 3.29 -0.64
CA GLY A 172 -19.43 4.40 0.30
C GLY A 172 -19.24 4.03 1.77
N LEU A 173 -18.55 2.91 2.05
CA LEU A 173 -18.18 2.46 3.39
C LEU A 173 -16.72 2.83 3.69
N LEU A 174 -16.39 2.97 4.97
CA LEU A 174 -15.03 3.28 5.41
C LEU A 174 -14.22 2.00 5.55
N TYR A 175 -13.09 1.95 4.85
CA TYR A 175 -12.07 0.92 5.00
C TYR A 175 -10.90 1.46 5.82
N ILE A 176 -10.34 0.59 6.67
CA ILE A 176 -9.26 0.92 7.61
C ILE A 176 -8.23 -0.20 7.55
N GLY A 177 -6.96 0.14 7.29
CA GLY A 177 -5.86 -0.81 7.34
C GLY A 177 -5.18 -0.78 8.71
N PHE A 178 -5.12 -1.93 9.41
CA PHE A 178 -4.30 -2.09 10.61
C PHE A 178 -3.25 -3.18 10.41
N GLY A 179 -2.02 -2.89 10.79
CA GLY A 179 -0.95 -3.87 10.86
C GLY A 179 -1.15 -4.90 11.97
N ASP A 180 -0.27 -5.89 12.02
CA ASP A 180 -0.32 -7.01 12.98
C ASP A 180 -0.05 -6.58 14.45
N GLY A 181 0.26 -5.31 14.65
CA GLY A 181 0.55 -4.70 15.96
C GLY A 181 2.03 -4.67 16.30
N GLY A 182 2.91 -5.13 15.39
CA GLY A 182 4.34 -4.88 15.47
C GLY A 182 5.20 -6.01 16.00
N SER A 183 6.48 -5.69 16.19
CA SER A 183 7.58 -6.62 16.43
C SER A 183 7.89 -7.48 15.18
N GLY A 184 8.84 -8.43 15.28
CA GLY A 184 9.16 -9.34 14.17
C GLY A 184 8.34 -10.62 14.22
N GLY A 185 7.83 -11.07 13.06
CA GLY A 185 7.22 -12.39 12.90
C GLY A 185 5.85 -12.57 13.53
N ASP A 186 5.12 -11.49 13.82
CA ASP A 186 3.78 -11.54 14.42
C ASP A 186 3.72 -12.40 15.70
N PRO A 187 4.37 -12.00 16.79
CA PRO A 187 4.50 -12.84 17.99
C PRO A 187 3.16 -13.17 18.65
N HIS A 188 2.11 -12.45 18.30
CA HIS A 188 0.76 -12.67 18.81
C HIS A 188 -0.12 -13.47 17.84
N GLY A 189 0.34 -13.72 16.61
CA GLY A 189 -0.43 -14.40 15.55
C GLY A 189 -1.65 -13.59 15.11
N ASN A 190 -1.56 -12.27 15.15
CA ASN A 190 -2.67 -11.36 14.87
C ASN A 190 -3.09 -11.42 13.40
N GLY A 191 -2.17 -11.60 12.47
CA GLY A 191 -2.47 -11.70 11.04
C GLY A 191 -3.55 -12.74 10.76
N GLN A 192 -3.44 -13.93 11.36
CA GLN A 192 -4.38 -15.04 11.13
C GLN A 192 -5.54 -15.13 12.12
N LYS A 193 -5.53 -14.37 13.24
CA LYS A 193 -6.60 -14.41 14.24
C LYS A 193 -7.77 -13.52 13.85
N LEU A 194 -8.96 -14.10 13.66
CA LEU A 194 -10.18 -13.34 13.35
C LEU A 194 -10.82 -12.65 14.57
N GLY A 195 -10.36 -12.93 15.78
CA GLY A 195 -10.85 -12.32 17.02
C GLY A 195 -10.23 -10.95 17.35
N THR A 196 -9.32 -10.43 16.52
CA THR A 196 -8.67 -9.13 16.67
C THR A 196 -8.82 -8.30 15.39
N LEU A 197 -8.70 -6.98 15.50
CA LEU A 197 -8.70 -6.08 14.35
C LEU A 197 -7.30 -5.86 13.76
N LEU A 198 -6.25 -6.37 14.42
CA LEU A 198 -4.86 -6.25 13.98
C LEU A 198 -4.53 -7.21 12.83
N GLY A 199 -3.70 -6.76 11.86
CA GLY A 199 -3.35 -7.50 10.65
C GLY A 199 -4.51 -7.65 9.67
N LYS A 200 -5.31 -6.58 9.50
CA LYS A 200 -6.61 -6.61 8.80
C LYS A 200 -6.87 -5.39 7.94
N MET A 201 -7.64 -5.61 6.90
CA MET A 201 -8.51 -4.56 6.36
C MET A 201 -9.86 -4.67 7.04
N LEU A 202 -10.36 -3.57 7.56
CA LEU A 202 -11.70 -3.46 8.15
C LEU A 202 -12.63 -2.73 7.19
N ARG A 203 -13.95 -2.98 7.32
CA ARG A 203 -15.01 -2.29 6.57
C ARG A 203 -16.16 -2.00 7.50
N ILE A 204 -16.47 -0.72 7.70
CA ILE A 204 -17.52 -0.24 8.61
C ILE A 204 -18.35 0.87 7.96
N ASP A 205 -19.56 1.11 8.49
CA ASP A 205 -20.37 2.27 8.16
C ASP A 205 -20.42 3.22 9.36
N PRO A 206 -19.66 4.34 9.32
CA PRO A 206 -19.65 5.32 10.40
C PRO A 206 -20.83 6.29 10.36
N ARG A 207 -21.63 6.27 9.27
CA ARG A 207 -22.73 7.22 9.06
C ARG A 207 -23.84 7.03 10.08
N GLY A 208 -24.32 8.15 10.64
CA GLY A 208 -25.35 8.11 11.67
C GLY A 208 -24.91 7.48 12.99
N GLY A 209 -23.59 7.30 13.18
CA GLY A 209 -23.03 6.85 14.44
C GLY A 209 -23.29 7.83 15.59
N THR A 210 -23.38 7.32 16.82
CA THR A 210 -23.46 8.08 18.07
C THR A 210 -22.29 7.72 18.97
N ALA A 211 -22.15 8.42 20.12
CA ALA A 211 -21.13 8.08 21.09
C ALA A 211 -21.28 6.64 21.63
N GLU A 212 -22.53 6.15 21.77
CA GLU A 212 -22.83 4.81 22.26
C GLU A 212 -22.76 3.72 21.17
N LYS A 213 -22.97 4.12 19.91
CA LYS A 213 -22.91 3.25 18.74
C LYS A 213 -22.20 3.99 17.61
N PRO A 214 -20.86 4.04 17.65
CA PRO A 214 -20.09 4.94 16.78
C PRO A 214 -20.11 4.56 15.28
N TYR A 215 -20.41 3.30 14.95
CA TYR A 215 -20.56 2.80 13.58
C TYR A 215 -21.52 1.60 13.54
N THR A 216 -21.83 1.17 12.35
CA THR A 216 -22.49 -0.11 12.12
C THR A 216 -21.59 -1.04 11.30
N ILE A 217 -21.77 -2.35 11.51
CA ILE A 217 -21.08 -3.38 10.73
C ILE A 217 -22.00 -3.75 9.57
N PRO A 218 -21.56 -3.63 8.30
CA PRO A 218 -22.34 -4.07 7.15
C PRO A 218 -22.68 -5.55 7.24
N GLU A 219 -23.95 -5.90 6.96
CA GLU A 219 -24.44 -7.29 7.09
C GLU A 219 -23.75 -8.26 6.10
N ASP A 220 -23.22 -7.73 5.01
CA ASP A 220 -22.50 -8.45 3.96
C ASP A 220 -20.99 -8.56 4.20
N ASN A 221 -20.48 -8.11 5.34
CA ASN A 221 -19.10 -8.40 5.73
C ASN A 221 -18.91 -9.92 5.93
N PRO A 222 -17.78 -10.49 5.47
CA PRO A 222 -17.60 -11.94 5.33
C PRO A 222 -17.63 -12.71 6.64
N PHE A 223 -17.34 -12.06 7.77
CA PHE A 223 -17.25 -12.71 9.08
C PHE A 223 -18.40 -12.37 10.03
N VAL A 224 -19.43 -11.66 9.55
CA VAL A 224 -20.63 -11.37 10.36
C VAL A 224 -21.33 -12.66 10.76
N GLY A 225 -21.60 -12.79 12.06
CA GLY A 225 -22.24 -13.97 12.63
C GLY A 225 -21.33 -15.19 12.84
N GLN A 226 -20.06 -15.12 12.43
CA GLN A 226 -19.09 -16.17 12.71
C GLN A 226 -18.62 -16.09 14.18
N SER A 227 -18.80 -17.17 14.92
CA SER A 227 -18.39 -17.23 16.34
C SER A 227 -16.88 -17.04 16.49
N GLY A 228 -16.48 -16.11 17.35
CA GLY A 228 -15.07 -15.80 17.63
C GLY A 228 -14.39 -14.88 16.60
N ALA A 229 -15.10 -14.44 15.56
CA ALA A 229 -14.61 -13.46 14.61
C ALA A 229 -15.19 -12.06 14.88
N ARG A 230 -14.42 -11.04 14.51
CA ARG A 230 -14.86 -9.64 14.50
C ARG A 230 -15.57 -9.37 13.18
N GLY A 231 -16.79 -8.85 13.26
CA GLY A 231 -17.62 -8.58 12.09
C GLY A 231 -17.13 -7.41 11.22
N GLU A 232 -16.28 -6.56 11.78
CA GLU A 232 -15.64 -5.43 11.08
C GLU A 232 -14.65 -5.88 10.00
N ILE A 233 -14.14 -7.12 10.09
CA ILE A 233 -13.07 -7.62 9.21
C ILE A 233 -13.60 -7.78 7.79
N TRP A 234 -12.89 -7.18 6.82
CA TRP A 234 -13.08 -7.38 5.40
C TRP A 234 -12.09 -8.42 4.85
N SER A 235 -10.79 -8.26 5.09
CA SER A 235 -9.75 -9.23 4.76
C SER A 235 -8.70 -9.31 5.87
N TYR A 236 -7.85 -10.34 5.85
CA TYR A 236 -6.92 -10.63 6.93
C TYR A 236 -5.60 -11.22 6.42
N GLY A 237 -4.67 -11.49 7.34
CA GLY A 237 -3.37 -12.03 6.98
C GLY A 237 -2.42 -10.98 6.42
N LEU A 238 -2.56 -9.73 6.87
CA LEU A 238 -1.71 -8.60 6.54
C LEU A 238 -0.68 -8.37 7.65
N ARG A 239 0.50 -7.89 7.27
CA ARG A 239 1.56 -7.54 8.21
C ARG A 239 1.52 -6.07 8.61
N ASN A 240 1.67 -5.18 7.67
CA ASN A 240 1.60 -3.74 7.85
C ASN A 240 1.09 -3.06 6.57
N PRO A 241 -0.22 -3.13 6.30
CA PRO A 241 -0.84 -2.49 5.13
C PRO A 241 -0.66 -0.98 5.26
N TRP A 242 0.44 -0.47 4.68
CA TRP A 242 0.87 0.91 4.89
C TRP A 242 0.00 1.89 4.15
N ARG A 243 -0.15 1.73 2.81
CA ARG A 243 -1.10 2.50 2.02
C ARG A 243 -1.91 1.58 1.13
N PHE A 244 -3.18 1.90 1.02
CA PHE A 244 -4.08 1.22 0.11
C PHE A 244 -4.97 2.21 -0.64
N SER A 245 -5.48 1.82 -1.78
CA SER A 245 -6.37 2.66 -2.55
C SER A 245 -7.36 1.85 -3.36
N PHE A 246 -8.49 2.47 -3.68
CA PHE A 246 -9.43 1.95 -4.65
C PHE A 246 -9.17 2.57 -6.02
N ASP A 247 -9.08 1.74 -7.05
CA ASP A 247 -9.07 2.23 -8.42
C ASP A 247 -10.43 2.85 -8.76
N ALA A 248 -10.44 4.14 -9.07
CA ALA A 248 -11.66 4.88 -9.34
C ALA A 248 -12.45 4.40 -10.57
N ALA A 249 -11.83 3.63 -11.47
CA ALA A 249 -12.48 3.13 -12.68
C ALA A 249 -12.97 1.68 -12.55
N SER A 250 -12.18 0.78 -11.97
CA SER A 250 -12.55 -0.63 -11.80
C SER A 250 -13.22 -0.90 -10.45
N GLY A 251 -12.89 -0.13 -9.41
CA GLY A 251 -13.27 -0.41 -8.02
C GLY A 251 -12.38 -1.43 -7.33
N ASP A 252 -11.30 -1.89 -7.94
CA ASP A 252 -10.34 -2.81 -7.33
C ASP A 252 -9.64 -2.15 -6.14
N LEU A 253 -9.46 -2.90 -5.07
CA LEU A 253 -8.64 -2.52 -3.92
C LEU A 253 -7.22 -2.98 -4.16
N LEU A 254 -6.25 -2.09 -3.99
CA LEU A 254 -4.81 -2.36 -4.05
C LEU A 254 -4.18 -1.96 -2.72
N ILE A 255 -3.34 -2.83 -2.15
CA ILE A 255 -2.75 -2.69 -0.83
C ILE A 255 -1.24 -2.86 -0.96
N GLY A 256 -0.45 -1.90 -0.47
CA GLY A 256 0.97 -2.10 -0.22
C GLY A 256 1.15 -2.65 1.19
N ASP A 257 1.51 -3.92 1.31
CA ASP A 257 1.77 -4.58 2.59
C ASP A 257 3.26 -4.78 2.81
N VAL A 258 3.80 -4.12 3.83
CA VAL A 258 5.24 -4.11 4.11
C VAL A 258 5.68 -5.45 4.65
N GLY A 259 6.63 -6.07 3.97
CA GLY A 259 7.20 -7.35 4.33
C GLY A 259 8.13 -7.32 5.54
N GLN A 260 8.62 -8.49 5.95
CA GLN A 260 9.49 -8.63 7.12
C GLN A 260 10.98 -8.55 6.76
N SER A 261 11.41 -9.32 5.76
CA SER A 261 12.84 -9.44 5.43
C SER A 261 13.11 -10.17 4.10
N LEU A 262 12.11 -10.70 3.43
CA LEU A 262 12.27 -11.48 2.20
C LEU A 262 11.56 -10.82 1.03
N ARG A 263 10.33 -10.36 1.22
CA ARG A 263 9.44 -9.83 0.17
C ARG A 263 8.74 -8.57 0.62
N GLU A 264 8.63 -7.63 -0.30
CA GLU A 264 7.67 -6.54 -0.27
C GLU A 264 6.55 -6.88 -1.25
N GLU A 265 5.29 -6.54 -0.94
CA GLU A 265 4.17 -7.02 -1.75
C GLU A 265 3.08 -5.97 -2.02
N ILE A 266 2.43 -6.15 -3.16
CA ILE A 266 1.21 -5.42 -3.51
C ILE A 266 0.11 -6.45 -3.70
N ASP A 267 -0.90 -6.34 -2.84
CA ASP A 267 -2.07 -7.18 -2.85
C ASP A 267 -3.21 -6.55 -3.63
N ARG A 268 -4.13 -7.38 -4.09
CA ARG A 268 -5.32 -6.93 -4.81
C ARG A 268 -6.56 -7.74 -4.42
N ALA A 269 -7.64 -7.02 -4.11
CA ALA A 269 -8.98 -7.58 -4.17
C ALA A 269 -9.75 -6.98 -5.36
N SER A 270 -10.42 -7.82 -6.15
CA SER A 270 -11.24 -7.31 -7.26
C SER A 270 -12.47 -6.58 -6.76
N ALA A 271 -13.03 -5.68 -7.57
CA ALA A 271 -14.26 -4.97 -7.24
C ALA A 271 -15.47 -5.90 -6.96
N ASP A 272 -15.45 -7.12 -7.50
CA ASP A 272 -16.49 -8.14 -7.27
C ASP A 272 -16.25 -8.97 -5.99
N SER A 273 -15.15 -8.73 -5.25
CA SER A 273 -14.83 -9.43 -4.02
C SER A 273 -15.98 -9.33 -3.02
N LYS A 274 -16.13 -10.39 -2.23
CA LYS A 274 -17.07 -10.45 -1.10
C LYS A 274 -16.35 -10.36 0.24
N GLY A 275 -15.04 -10.02 0.19
CA GLY A 275 -14.16 -10.06 1.35
C GLY A 275 -13.80 -11.49 1.76
N GLY A 276 -12.98 -11.57 2.80
CA GLY A 276 -12.51 -12.85 3.33
C GLY A 276 -11.19 -13.32 2.75
N GLU A 277 -10.53 -12.50 1.92
CA GLU A 277 -9.18 -12.77 1.44
C GLU A 277 -8.23 -12.96 2.62
N ASN A 278 -7.38 -13.99 2.53
CA ASN A 278 -6.26 -14.24 3.43
C ASN A 278 -4.96 -13.97 2.69
N TYR A 279 -4.26 -12.89 3.02
CA TYR A 279 -2.98 -12.52 2.39
C TYR A 279 -1.75 -13.25 2.98
N GLY A 280 -1.96 -14.17 3.93
CA GLY A 280 -1.00 -15.20 4.31
C GLY A 280 -0.14 -14.91 5.53
N TRP A 281 0.08 -13.66 5.92
CA TRP A 281 0.90 -13.31 7.08
C TRP A 281 0.32 -13.88 8.39
N SER A 282 1.09 -14.52 9.29
CA SER A 282 2.56 -14.72 9.27
C SER A 282 2.96 -16.15 8.89
N SER A 283 2.18 -16.83 8.08
CA SER A 283 2.60 -18.13 7.50
C SER A 283 3.37 -17.95 6.20
N MET A 284 3.05 -16.88 5.49
CA MET A 284 3.69 -16.50 4.23
C MET A 284 4.24 -15.07 4.35
N GLU A 285 5.26 -14.76 3.56
CA GLU A 285 5.76 -13.42 3.26
C GLU A 285 5.83 -13.31 1.74
N GLY A 286 4.90 -12.59 1.14
CA GLY A 286 4.63 -12.71 -0.29
C GLY A 286 4.22 -14.12 -0.68
N SER A 287 4.84 -14.64 -1.72
CA SER A 287 4.66 -16.03 -2.17
C SER A 287 5.53 -17.05 -1.44
N LEU A 288 6.36 -16.63 -0.48
CA LEU A 288 7.32 -17.47 0.22
C LEU A 288 6.80 -17.89 1.60
N PRO A 289 7.05 -19.16 2.03
CA PRO A 289 6.81 -19.56 3.41
C PRO A 289 7.67 -18.75 4.38
N TYR A 290 7.07 -18.31 5.49
CA TYR A 290 7.77 -17.55 6.52
C TYR A 290 8.05 -18.39 7.77
N GLY A 291 9.25 -18.25 8.35
CA GLY A 291 9.69 -18.99 9.55
C GLY A 291 9.78 -20.49 9.30
N ASP A 292 9.27 -21.26 10.26
CA ASP A 292 9.22 -22.73 10.18
C ASP A 292 7.97 -23.27 9.47
N ASN A 293 7.13 -22.39 8.93
CA ASN A 293 5.94 -22.79 8.20
C ASN A 293 6.32 -23.46 6.87
N THR A 294 5.68 -24.55 6.58
CA THR A 294 5.93 -25.33 5.35
C THR A 294 4.67 -25.45 4.49
N GLU A 295 3.54 -24.99 5.01
CA GLU A 295 2.25 -25.11 4.34
C GLU A 295 1.64 -23.73 4.14
N GLU A 296 1.18 -23.49 2.92
CA GLU A 296 0.42 -22.31 2.54
C GLU A 296 -0.97 -22.36 3.24
N PRO A 297 -1.41 -21.27 3.90
CA PRO A 297 -2.72 -21.25 4.55
C PRO A 297 -3.85 -21.52 3.56
N ALA A 298 -4.92 -22.16 4.03
CA ALA A 298 -6.13 -22.31 3.24
C ALA A 298 -6.67 -20.91 2.82
N ASN A 299 -7.11 -20.80 1.58
CA ASN A 299 -7.61 -19.55 0.97
C ASN A 299 -6.57 -18.41 0.91
N HIS A 300 -5.29 -18.72 0.89
CA HIS A 300 -4.25 -17.72 0.65
C HIS A 300 -4.43 -17.10 -0.73
N VAL A 301 -4.52 -15.77 -0.74
CA VAL A 301 -4.52 -14.94 -1.95
C VAL A 301 -3.12 -14.37 -2.09
N ARG A 302 -2.40 -14.83 -3.11
CA ARG A 302 -1.04 -14.37 -3.37
C ARG A 302 -1.03 -12.93 -3.87
N PRO A 303 0.01 -12.15 -3.56
CA PRO A 303 0.15 -10.80 -4.07
C PRO A 303 0.12 -10.77 -5.61
N VAL A 304 -0.38 -9.68 -6.18
CA VAL A 304 -0.35 -9.47 -7.64
C VAL A 304 1.03 -9.03 -8.12
N PHE A 305 1.83 -8.48 -7.20
CA PHE A 305 3.21 -8.11 -7.44
C PHE A 305 4.01 -8.23 -6.14
N GLU A 306 5.22 -8.75 -6.23
CA GLU A 306 6.18 -8.83 -5.13
C GLU A 306 7.60 -8.60 -5.62
N TYR A 307 8.48 -8.12 -4.75
CA TYR A 307 9.90 -7.95 -5.04
C TYR A 307 10.76 -8.28 -3.83
N ASP A 308 12.05 -8.54 -4.08
CA ASP A 308 12.99 -8.88 -3.02
C ASP A 308 13.18 -7.70 -2.06
N HIS A 309 13.07 -7.99 -0.76
CA HIS A 309 13.47 -7.07 0.29
C HIS A 309 15.00 -7.04 0.36
N ASP A 310 15.59 -5.88 0.15
CA ASP A 310 17.03 -5.66 0.20
C ASP A 310 17.34 -4.25 0.77
N PRO A 311 18.62 -3.86 0.98
CA PRO A 311 18.93 -2.55 1.57
C PRO A 311 18.48 -1.34 0.72
N GLN A 312 18.19 -1.50 -0.56
CA GLN A 312 17.69 -0.46 -1.45
C GLN A 312 16.17 -0.43 -1.51
N ARG A 313 15.53 -1.61 -1.36
CA ARG A 313 14.08 -1.79 -1.43
C ARG A 313 13.64 -2.51 -0.16
N CYS A 314 13.12 -1.76 0.81
CA CYS A 314 12.95 -2.27 2.17
C CYS A 314 11.56 -2.04 2.77
N SER A 315 10.69 -1.29 2.10
CA SER A 315 9.36 -0.98 2.62
C SER A 315 8.48 -0.41 1.51
N VAL A 316 7.60 -1.24 0.98
CA VAL A 316 6.63 -0.80 -0.03
C VAL A 316 5.73 0.29 0.53
N THR A 317 5.63 1.41 -0.19
CA THR A 317 4.74 2.51 0.23
C THR A 317 3.28 2.23 -0.16
N GLY A 318 3.04 1.49 -1.25
CA GLY A 318 1.74 1.45 -1.91
C GLY A 318 1.55 2.64 -2.84
N GLY A 319 0.31 2.93 -3.25
CA GLY A 319 0.04 4.03 -4.17
C GLY A 319 -1.35 4.03 -4.81
N TYR A 320 -1.45 4.51 -6.06
CA TYR A 320 -2.72 4.69 -6.76
C TYR A 320 -2.68 4.24 -8.21
N VAL A 321 -3.80 3.75 -8.74
CA VAL A 321 -3.99 3.64 -10.20
C VAL A 321 -4.16 5.06 -10.76
N TYR A 322 -3.28 5.46 -11.67
CA TYR A 322 -3.35 6.77 -12.29
C TYR A 322 -4.58 6.88 -13.19
N ARG A 323 -5.42 7.88 -12.93
CA ARG A 323 -6.66 8.16 -13.66
C ARG A 323 -6.77 9.62 -14.11
N GLY A 324 -5.70 10.41 -13.89
CA GLY A 324 -5.58 11.77 -14.37
C GLY A 324 -5.55 11.88 -15.90
N GLU A 325 -5.56 13.10 -16.40
CA GLU A 325 -5.54 13.41 -17.83
C GLU A 325 -4.20 13.97 -18.30
N ALA A 326 -3.39 14.50 -17.37
CA ALA A 326 -2.13 15.16 -17.70
C ALA A 326 -1.10 14.22 -18.34
N ILE A 327 -1.08 12.92 -17.94
CA ILE A 327 -0.10 11.94 -18.44
C ILE A 327 -0.83 10.71 -19.03
N PRO A 328 -1.29 10.80 -20.30
CA PRO A 328 -2.09 9.74 -20.91
C PRO A 328 -1.43 8.35 -20.93
N ASP A 329 -0.10 8.27 -21.02
CA ASP A 329 0.68 7.02 -21.08
C ASP A 329 0.71 6.28 -19.72
N LEU A 330 0.35 6.95 -18.62
CA LEU A 330 0.22 6.35 -17.29
C LEU A 330 -1.20 5.90 -16.97
N ARG A 331 -2.21 6.30 -17.77
CA ARG A 331 -3.60 6.01 -17.46
C ARG A 331 -3.85 4.50 -17.34
N GLY A 332 -4.33 4.07 -16.17
CA GLY A 332 -4.59 2.66 -15.85
C GLY A 332 -3.41 1.91 -15.25
N LYS A 333 -2.25 2.53 -15.14
CA LYS A 333 -1.11 1.93 -14.44
C LYS A 333 -1.18 2.24 -12.94
N TYR A 334 -0.82 1.27 -12.11
CA TYR A 334 -0.68 1.47 -10.67
C TYR A 334 0.68 2.08 -10.37
N LEU A 335 0.69 3.26 -9.78
CA LEU A 335 1.90 3.96 -9.36
C LEU A 335 2.21 3.63 -7.90
N PHE A 336 3.47 3.30 -7.61
CA PHE A 336 3.93 2.97 -6.27
C PHE A 336 5.38 3.40 -6.08
N SER A 337 5.86 3.30 -4.85
CA SER A 337 7.26 3.50 -4.48
C SER A 337 7.65 2.56 -3.36
N ASP A 338 8.94 2.51 -3.09
CA ASP A 338 9.53 1.95 -1.88
C ASP A 338 10.20 3.08 -1.10
N TYR A 339 10.02 3.07 0.22
CA TYR A 339 10.55 4.11 1.11
C TYR A 339 12.08 4.26 1.04
N CYS A 340 12.80 3.14 0.91
CA CYS A 340 14.27 3.12 0.85
C CYS A 340 14.81 3.52 -0.53
N GLU A 341 14.09 3.19 -1.60
CA GLU A 341 14.51 3.46 -2.97
C GLU A 341 14.12 4.86 -3.41
N GLY A 342 12.90 5.31 -3.09
CA GLY A 342 12.37 6.61 -3.50
C GLY A 342 11.95 6.71 -4.97
N ALA A 343 12.32 5.76 -5.81
CA ALA A 343 11.94 5.74 -7.22
C ALA A 343 10.42 5.58 -7.38
N ILE A 344 9.81 6.34 -8.29
CA ILE A 344 8.40 6.17 -8.64
C ILE A 344 8.30 5.13 -9.75
N ARG A 345 7.54 4.08 -9.49
CA ARG A 345 7.36 2.93 -10.37
C ARG A 345 5.91 2.81 -10.82
N ALA A 346 5.70 2.15 -11.94
CA ALA A 346 4.39 1.92 -12.53
C ALA A 346 4.21 0.44 -12.88
N LEU A 347 3.12 -0.17 -12.41
CA LEU A 347 2.70 -1.50 -12.83
C LEU A 347 1.64 -1.40 -13.90
N THR A 348 1.84 -2.12 -15.00
CA THR A 348 0.79 -2.38 -15.99
C THR A 348 0.07 -3.66 -15.59
N MET A 349 -1.25 -3.58 -15.46
CA MET A 349 -2.09 -4.75 -15.13
C MET A 349 -3.07 -5.05 -16.26
N GLU A 350 -3.15 -6.33 -16.65
CA GLU A 350 -4.13 -6.83 -17.60
C GLU A 350 -4.95 -7.94 -16.94
N ASN A 351 -6.27 -7.74 -16.87
CA ASN A 351 -7.19 -8.70 -16.20
C ASN A 351 -6.78 -9.05 -14.75
N GLY A 352 -6.25 -8.06 -14.02
CA GLY A 352 -5.83 -8.21 -12.63
C GLY A 352 -4.48 -8.91 -12.42
N THR A 353 -3.72 -9.12 -13.49
CA THR A 353 -2.36 -9.67 -13.44
C THR A 353 -1.36 -8.60 -13.88
N VAL A 354 -0.27 -8.43 -13.14
CA VAL A 354 0.82 -7.54 -13.54
C VAL A 354 1.57 -8.14 -14.72
N THR A 355 1.70 -7.36 -15.78
CA THR A 355 2.37 -7.75 -17.03
C THR A 355 3.67 -7.00 -17.28
N ASP A 356 3.87 -5.86 -16.61
CA ASP A 356 5.06 -5.04 -16.73
C ASP A 356 5.27 -4.16 -15.50
N GLU A 357 6.52 -3.97 -15.09
CA GLU A 357 6.98 -2.97 -14.12
C GLU A 357 7.91 -1.98 -14.84
N THR A 358 7.65 -0.69 -14.69
CA THR A 358 8.44 0.38 -15.30
C THR A 358 8.91 1.35 -14.21
N ASP A 359 10.22 1.62 -14.13
CA ASP A 359 10.77 2.76 -13.41
C ASP A 359 10.50 4.03 -14.22
N LEU A 360 9.85 5.03 -13.61
CA LEU A 360 9.51 6.29 -14.28
C LEU A 360 10.69 7.25 -14.39
N GLY A 361 11.85 6.93 -13.78
CA GLY A 361 13.07 7.75 -13.84
C GLY A 361 12.99 9.01 -12.99
N VAL A 362 12.10 9.08 -12.01
CA VAL A 362 11.99 10.17 -11.05
C VAL A 362 12.07 9.62 -9.63
N ASP A 363 12.70 10.39 -8.74
CA ASP A 363 12.98 10.03 -7.37
C ASP A 363 12.32 11.05 -6.42
N GLY A 364 11.46 10.56 -5.53
CA GLY A 364 10.74 11.35 -4.53
C GLY A 364 11.46 11.43 -3.17
N GLY A 365 12.60 10.77 -2.99
CA GLY A 365 13.28 10.61 -1.71
C GLY A 365 12.59 9.56 -0.82
N GLU A 366 12.56 9.80 0.49
CA GLU A 366 11.85 8.91 1.42
C GLU A 366 10.34 9.03 1.23
N VAL A 367 9.81 8.35 0.19
CA VAL A 367 8.38 8.41 -0.17
C VAL A 367 7.55 7.63 0.85
N VAL A 368 6.74 8.33 1.61
CA VAL A 368 5.89 7.73 2.66
C VAL A 368 4.44 7.59 2.25
N SER A 369 3.97 8.31 1.23
CA SER A 369 2.58 8.24 0.80
C SER A 369 2.38 8.79 -0.61
N PHE A 370 1.23 8.46 -1.15
CA PHE A 370 0.67 9.06 -2.35
C PHE A 370 -0.69 9.65 -2.05
N ALA A 371 -1.15 10.54 -2.92
CA ALA A 371 -2.50 11.06 -2.90
C ALA A 371 -3.01 11.32 -4.31
N GLN A 372 -4.32 11.44 -4.47
CA GLN A 372 -4.94 11.94 -5.69
C GLN A 372 -5.73 13.20 -5.37
N ASP A 373 -5.70 14.18 -6.27
CA ASP A 373 -6.62 15.31 -6.22
C ASP A 373 -7.99 14.97 -6.85
N SER A 374 -8.88 15.96 -6.90
CA SER A 374 -10.22 15.79 -7.48
C SER A 374 -10.21 15.54 -9.00
N ASP A 375 -9.12 15.86 -9.67
CA ASP A 375 -8.92 15.61 -11.10
C ASP A 375 -8.16 14.28 -11.33
N ARG A 376 -7.90 13.51 -10.27
CA ARG A 376 -7.17 12.23 -10.26
C ARG A 376 -5.70 12.34 -10.64
N GLU A 377 -5.11 13.54 -10.57
CA GLU A 377 -3.68 13.71 -10.68
C GLU A 377 -3.00 13.23 -9.39
N VAL A 378 -1.82 12.63 -9.52
CA VAL A 378 -1.13 11.98 -8.42
C VAL A 378 -0.12 12.91 -7.78
N TYR A 379 -0.09 12.88 -6.46
CA TYR A 379 0.88 13.54 -5.61
C TYR A 379 1.72 12.51 -4.85
N VAL A 380 2.98 12.87 -4.61
CA VAL A 380 3.96 12.07 -3.86
C VAL A 380 4.35 12.85 -2.62
N LEU A 381 4.30 12.20 -1.46
CA LEU A 381 4.64 12.78 -0.17
C LEU A 381 5.93 12.15 0.34
N ALA A 382 6.92 12.98 0.65
CA ALA A 382 8.20 12.56 1.21
C ALA A 382 8.32 12.99 2.67
N LEU A 383 9.01 12.18 3.48
CA LEU A 383 9.14 12.39 4.92
C LEU A 383 9.84 13.70 5.28
N ASP A 384 10.67 14.23 4.37
CA ASP A 384 11.41 15.50 4.53
C ASP A 384 10.51 16.76 4.48
N GLY A 385 9.21 16.60 4.26
CA GLY A 385 8.23 17.69 4.14
C GLY A 385 7.89 18.07 2.71
N SER A 386 8.54 17.44 1.75
CA SER A 386 8.27 17.70 0.33
C SER A 386 6.99 17.01 -0.12
N VAL A 387 6.16 17.76 -0.84
CA VAL A 387 5.01 17.22 -1.57
C VAL A 387 5.21 17.59 -3.04
N TYR A 388 5.14 16.59 -3.90
CA TYR A 388 5.31 16.76 -5.34
C TYR A 388 4.00 16.41 -6.05
N ARG A 389 3.74 17.06 -7.18
CA ARG A 389 2.77 16.59 -8.16
C ARG A 389 3.52 15.87 -9.27
N LEU A 390 3.00 14.75 -9.73
CA LEU A 390 3.50 14.06 -10.91
C LEU A 390 2.95 14.76 -12.15
N ASP A 391 3.84 15.32 -12.96
CA ASP A 391 3.51 16.09 -14.16
C ASP A 391 4.19 15.48 -15.41
N PRO A 392 3.72 15.78 -16.63
CA PRO A 392 4.51 15.51 -17.83
C PRO A 392 5.85 16.24 -17.76
N ALA A 393 6.93 15.60 -18.22
CA ALA A 393 8.20 16.29 -18.43
C ALA A 393 8.04 17.40 -19.49
N ALA A 394 8.80 18.49 -19.32
CA ALA A 394 8.72 19.68 -20.18
C ALA A 394 9.28 19.46 -21.58
#